data_51aa2dfe308c42f3fc5b48a6a829d3e2
#
_entry.id   51aa2dfe308c42f3fc5b48a6a829d3e2
#
_cell.length_a   1.000
_cell.length_b   1.000
_cell.length_c   1.000
_cell.angle_alpha   90.00
_cell.angle_beta   90.00
_cell.angle_gamma   90.00
#
_symmetry.space_group_name_H-M   'P 1'
#
loop_
_entity.id
_entity.type
_entity.pdbx_description
1 polymer ?
#
loop_
_entity_poly.entity_id
_entity_poly.type
_entity_poly.pdbx_seq_one_letter_code
_entity_poly.pdbx_strand_id
1 'polypeptide(L)'
;MATLQQIYSLYDTATWATQLGVYSFYTTDGSLSYLHLKTNVPVSRNTMWMVEFVGYAYGGAANIRTAIVFHTSGSVIYRIGAQNIYPGLTAQTAYTSTDGYVVIRVLASSFYYTGFVVNAYSTAPYTPNEVFRILAVSQNNNSGTGTF
;
A
#
# COMPACT_ATOMS: atom_id res chain seq x y z
N MET A 1 22.90 -15.92 11.75
CA MET A 1 21.53 -15.35 11.75
C MET A 1 21.12 -15.19 10.30
N ALA A 2 20.00 -15.80 9.88
CA ALA A 2 19.47 -15.61 8.54
C ALA A 2 19.04 -14.15 8.35
N THR A 3 19.46 -13.50 7.27
CA THR A 3 18.94 -12.18 6.90
C THR A 3 17.48 -12.31 6.49
N LEU A 4 16.69 -11.22 6.58
CA LEU A 4 15.31 -11.22 6.08
C LEU A 4 15.22 -11.76 4.64
N GLN A 5 16.20 -11.46 3.82
CA GLN A 5 16.28 -11.95 2.44
C GLN A 5 16.51 -13.47 2.35
N GLN A 6 17.20 -14.05 3.30
CA GLN A 6 17.36 -15.51 3.38
C GLN A 6 16.08 -16.20 3.86
N ILE A 7 15.30 -15.53 4.71
CA ILE A 7 13.95 -16.01 5.09
C ILE A 7 13.03 -15.97 3.87
N TYR A 8 13.10 -14.93 3.06
CA TYR A 8 12.35 -14.87 1.80
C TYR A 8 12.75 -15.98 0.83
N SER A 9 14.03 -16.29 0.68
CA SER A 9 14.47 -17.34 -0.21
C SER A 9 14.06 -18.75 0.25
N LEU A 10 13.83 -18.96 1.52
CA LEU A 10 13.27 -20.21 2.04
C LEU A 10 11.79 -20.40 1.66
N TYR A 11 11.08 -19.31 1.35
CA TYR A 11 9.71 -19.32 0.88
C TYR A 11 9.59 -19.13 -0.64
N ASP A 12 10.70 -19.03 -1.36
CA ASP A 12 10.76 -18.72 -2.78
C ASP A 12 10.18 -19.84 -3.68
N THR A 13 10.05 -21.03 -3.15
CA THR A 13 9.30 -22.11 -3.79
C THR A 13 7.80 -22.03 -3.47
N ALA A 14 7.41 -21.20 -2.53
CA ALA A 14 6.03 -20.94 -2.18
C ALA A 14 5.48 -19.78 -3.01
N THR A 15 4.20 -19.84 -3.31
CA THR A 15 3.43 -18.85 -4.07
C THR A 15 3.23 -17.52 -3.33
N TRP A 16 3.96 -17.27 -2.24
CA TRP A 16 3.79 -16.12 -1.34
C TRP A 16 5.07 -15.32 -1.20
N ALA A 17 4.98 -14.02 -1.38
CA ALA A 17 6.03 -13.08 -1.01
C ALA A 17 5.52 -12.11 0.05
N THR A 18 6.27 -11.97 1.14
CA THR A 18 6.00 -11.01 2.21
C THR A 18 7.13 -10.01 2.27
N GLN A 19 6.81 -8.74 2.24
CA GLN A 19 7.77 -7.65 2.34
C GLN A 19 7.35 -6.69 3.44
N LEU A 20 8.17 -6.54 4.46
CA LEU A 20 7.91 -5.70 5.61
C LEU A 20 8.70 -4.38 5.50
N GLY A 21 8.06 -3.28 5.87
CA GLY A 21 8.70 -1.97 5.91
C GLY A 21 9.15 -1.46 4.54
N VAL A 22 8.41 -1.75 3.48
CA VAL A 22 8.75 -1.34 2.11
C VAL A 22 8.71 0.18 1.91
N TYR A 23 8.00 0.86 2.76
CA TYR A 23 7.90 2.32 2.78
C TYR A 23 7.54 2.80 4.19
N SER A 24 8.04 3.96 4.58
CA SER A 24 7.61 4.66 5.79
C SER A 24 7.18 6.08 5.45
N PHE A 25 6.09 6.50 6.06
CA PHE A 25 5.51 7.82 5.88
C PHE A 25 5.43 8.53 7.23
N TYR A 26 5.70 9.82 7.21
CA TYR A 26 5.46 10.70 8.35
C TYR A 26 5.12 12.11 7.86
N THR A 27 4.13 12.73 8.48
CA THR A 27 3.77 14.12 8.20
C THR A 27 3.23 14.83 9.44
N THR A 28 3.42 16.14 9.47
CA THR A 28 2.80 17.06 10.44
C THR A 28 1.72 17.92 9.81
N ASP A 29 1.49 17.79 8.50
CA ASP A 29 0.49 18.55 7.77
C ASP A 29 -0.90 17.95 7.94
N GLY A 30 -1.73 18.59 8.76
CA GLY A 30 -3.12 18.17 8.98
C GLY A 30 -4.13 18.77 8.02
N SER A 31 -3.70 19.61 7.07
CA SER A 31 -4.60 20.32 6.15
C SER A 31 -5.08 19.45 4.98
N LEU A 32 -4.40 18.34 4.69
CA LEU A 32 -4.65 17.46 3.56
C LEU A 32 -5.21 16.13 4.02
N SER A 33 -6.24 15.65 3.34
CA SER A 33 -7.03 14.49 3.79
C SER A 33 -6.71 13.20 3.07
N TYR A 34 -6.14 13.26 1.86
CA TYR A 34 -5.87 12.07 1.06
C TYR A 34 -4.38 11.89 0.81
N LEU A 35 -3.96 10.64 0.87
CA LEU A 35 -2.64 10.20 0.46
C LEU A 35 -2.79 9.20 -0.68
N HIS A 36 -2.11 9.48 -1.78
CA HIS A 36 -2.05 8.60 -2.95
C HIS A 36 -0.65 8.01 -3.03
N LEU A 37 -0.57 6.69 -3.00
CA LEU A 37 0.69 5.95 -3.05
C LEU A 37 0.76 5.19 -4.38
N LYS A 38 1.57 5.67 -5.30
CA LYS A 38 1.82 4.98 -6.56
C LYS A 38 2.81 3.85 -6.33
N THR A 39 2.39 2.65 -6.69
CA THR A 39 3.20 1.43 -6.55
C THR A 39 3.94 1.10 -7.84
N ASN A 40 4.87 0.15 -7.78
CA ASN A 40 5.50 -0.44 -8.96
C ASN A 40 4.73 -1.66 -9.50
N VAL A 41 3.50 -1.91 -9.05
CA VAL A 41 2.67 -3.03 -9.53
C VAL A 41 1.99 -2.63 -10.83
N PRO A 42 2.36 -3.21 -11.97
CA PRO A 42 1.68 -2.91 -13.24
C PRO A 42 0.31 -3.59 -13.26
N VAL A 43 -0.72 -2.86 -13.71
CA VAL A 43 -2.09 -3.37 -13.78
C VAL A 43 -2.26 -4.49 -14.81
N SER A 44 -1.36 -4.58 -15.79
CA SER A 44 -1.34 -5.64 -16.80
C SER A 44 -0.93 -7.00 -16.26
N ARG A 45 -0.31 -7.03 -15.08
CA ARG A 45 0.18 -8.25 -14.47
C ARG A 45 -0.95 -8.97 -13.75
N ASN A 46 -1.03 -10.29 -13.93
CA ASN A 46 -1.99 -11.11 -13.19
C ASN A 46 -1.45 -11.45 -11.79
N THR A 47 -1.74 -10.60 -10.81
CA THR A 47 -1.27 -10.77 -9.42
C THR A 47 -2.31 -10.36 -8.40
N MET A 48 -2.25 -10.98 -7.21
CA MET A 48 -3.02 -10.55 -6.05
C MET A 48 -2.08 -9.96 -5.01
N TRP A 49 -2.51 -8.84 -4.43
CA TRP A 49 -1.77 -8.13 -3.40
C TRP A 49 -2.64 -7.82 -2.19
N MET A 50 -2.04 -7.90 -1.03
CA MET A 50 -2.49 -7.24 0.19
C MET A 50 -1.43 -6.22 0.59
N VAL A 51 -1.84 -5.00 0.83
CA VAL A 51 -0.96 -3.92 1.31
C VAL A 51 -1.50 -3.44 2.65
N GLU A 52 -0.67 -3.54 3.68
CA GLU A 52 -1.01 -3.20 5.05
C GLU A 52 -0.29 -1.92 5.48
N PHE A 53 -1.00 -1.09 6.23
CA PHE A 53 -0.50 0.15 6.84
C PHE A 53 -0.56 -0.02 8.35
N VAL A 54 0.57 0.16 9.02
CA VAL A 54 0.69 0.01 10.48
C VAL A 54 1.40 1.22 11.06
N GLY A 55 0.80 1.88 12.04
CA GLY A 55 1.37 3.07 12.62
C GLY A 55 0.46 3.78 13.61
N TYR A 56 0.52 5.10 13.62
CA TYR A 56 -0.24 5.94 14.53
C TYR A 56 -0.71 7.25 13.87
N ALA A 57 -1.78 7.79 14.39
CA ALA A 57 -2.26 9.14 14.10
C ALA A 57 -2.49 9.90 15.40
N TYR A 58 -2.14 11.18 15.42
CA TYR A 58 -2.23 12.02 16.62
C TYR A 58 -3.66 12.25 17.12
N GLY A 59 -4.62 12.35 16.22
CA GLY A 59 -6.01 12.64 16.55
C GLY A 59 -6.66 11.57 17.44
N GLY A 60 -6.44 11.61 18.74
CA GLY A 60 -6.95 10.67 19.73
C GLY A 60 -6.00 9.50 20.03
N ALA A 61 -4.70 9.66 19.81
CA ALA A 61 -3.70 8.58 19.97
C ALA A 61 -4.12 7.29 19.24
N ALA A 62 -4.69 7.44 18.05
CA ALA A 62 -5.27 6.34 17.31
C ALA A 62 -4.19 5.49 16.65
N ASN A 63 -4.22 4.19 16.91
CA ASN A 63 -3.44 3.25 16.13
C ASN A 63 -3.93 3.23 14.68
N ILE A 64 -3.00 3.03 13.75
CA ILE A 64 -3.30 2.72 12.37
C ILE A 64 -3.05 1.22 12.18
N ARG A 65 -4.09 0.50 11.76
CA ARG A 65 -3.99 -0.84 11.22
C ARG A 65 -5.06 -1.01 10.17
N THR A 66 -4.69 -0.88 8.94
CA THR A 66 -5.59 -1.00 7.80
C THR A 66 -4.90 -1.78 6.69
N ALA A 67 -5.67 -2.48 5.90
CA ALA A 67 -5.19 -3.23 4.75
C ALA A 67 -6.10 -3.01 3.55
N ILE A 68 -5.50 -3.05 2.37
CA ILE A 68 -6.22 -3.10 1.10
C ILE A 68 -5.77 -4.33 0.33
N VAL A 69 -6.73 -5.06 -0.22
CA VAL A 69 -6.48 -6.17 -1.14
C VAL A 69 -6.95 -5.79 -2.52
N PHE A 70 -6.23 -6.22 -3.54
CA PHE A 70 -6.62 -6.05 -4.93
C PHE A 70 -6.00 -7.13 -5.81
N HIS A 71 -6.66 -7.39 -6.94
CA HIS A 71 -6.18 -8.27 -7.99
C HIS A 71 -6.02 -7.47 -9.28
N THR A 72 -4.88 -7.60 -9.93
CA THR A 72 -4.61 -6.99 -11.24
C THR A 72 -4.61 -8.06 -12.32
N SER A 73 -5.26 -7.80 -13.45
CA SER A 73 -5.22 -8.67 -14.64
C SER A 73 -5.75 -7.91 -15.86
N GLY A 74 -5.14 -8.12 -17.03
CA GLY A 74 -5.60 -7.56 -18.28
C GLY A 74 -5.78 -6.04 -18.30
N SER A 75 -4.88 -5.32 -17.60
CA SER A 75 -4.90 -3.86 -17.45
C SER A 75 -6.07 -3.31 -16.60
N VAL A 76 -6.67 -4.15 -15.77
CA VAL A 76 -7.76 -3.77 -14.86
C VAL A 76 -7.42 -4.18 -13.43
N ILE A 77 -7.90 -3.40 -12.47
CA ILE A 77 -7.85 -3.75 -11.05
C ILE A 77 -9.21 -4.33 -10.67
N TYR A 78 -9.19 -5.55 -10.16
CA TYR A 78 -10.39 -6.28 -9.72
C TYR A 78 -10.38 -6.47 -8.21
N ARG A 79 -11.58 -6.75 -7.67
CA ARG A 79 -11.78 -7.25 -6.30
C ARG A 79 -11.07 -6.42 -5.25
N ILE A 80 -11.22 -5.10 -5.34
CA ILE A 80 -10.69 -4.20 -4.35
C ILE A 80 -11.50 -4.38 -3.05
N GLY A 81 -10.80 -4.65 -1.96
CA GLY A 81 -11.40 -4.74 -0.63
C GLY A 81 -10.51 -4.02 0.38
N ALA A 82 -11.10 -3.30 1.30
CA ALA A 82 -10.38 -2.62 2.38
C ALA A 82 -10.90 -3.09 3.73
N GLN A 83 -9.98 -3.30 4.68
CA GLN A 83 -10.30 -3.61 6.07
C GLN A 83 -9.58 -2.60 6.96
N ASN A 84 -10.37 -1.87 7.73
CA ASN A 84 -9.87 -0.84 8.63
C ASN A 84 -10.15 -1.30 10.06
N ILE A 85 -9.12 -1.79 10.75
CA ILE A 85 -9.24 -2.31 12.13
C ILE A 85 -9.19 -1.14 13.12
N TYR A 86 -8.30 -0.18 12.87
CA TYR A 86 -8.19 1.04 13.65
C TYR A 86 -8.31 2.26 12.75
N PRO A 87 -9.25 3.16 13.00
CA PRO A 87 -9.73 4.17 12.05
C PRO A 87 -8.82 5.40 11.90
N GLY A 88 -7.61 5.40 12.44
CA GLY A 88 -6.67 6.51 12.26
C GLY A 88 -6.29 6.74 10.78
N LEU A 89 -6.38 5.71 9.98
CA LEU A 89 -6.22 5.75 8.53
C LEU A 89 -7.21 4.77 7.89
N THR A 90 -7.85 5.19 6.82
CA THR A 90 -8.81 4.36 6.08
C THR A 90 -8.31 4.13 4.66
N ALA A 91 -7.96 2.90 4.32
CA ALA A 91 -7.76 2.52 2.93
C ALA A 91 -9.11 2.60 2.20
N GLN A 92 -9.15 3.28 1.06
CA GLN A 92 -10.40 3.55 0.36
C GLN A 92 -10.54 2.80 -0.95
N THR A 93 -9.51 2.86 -1.80
CA THR A 93 -9.56 2.25 -3.11
C THR A 93 -8.16 2.10 -3.70
N ALA A 94 -8.09 1.33 -4.77
CA ALA A 94 -6.95 1.33 -5.68
C ALA A 94 -7.43 1.72 -7.08
N TYR A 95 -6.60 2.44 -7.82
CA TYR A 95 -6.89 2.87 -9.19
C TYR A 95 -5.64 2.80 -10.07
N THR A 96 -5.82 2.93 -11.37
CA THR A 96 -4.72 2.88 -12.35
C THR A 96 -4.18 4.29 -12.60
N SER A 97 -2.86 4.47 -12.49
CA SER A 97 -2.17 5.69 -12.93
C SER A 97 -2.14 5.79 -14.46
N THR A 98 -1.83 6.97 -14.97
CA THR A 98 -1.76 7.23 -16.43
C THR A 98 -0.72 6.36 -17.15
N ASP A 99 0.31 5.92 -16.44
CA ASP A 99 1.37 5.04 -16.96
C ASP A 99 1.18 3.55 -16.57
N GLY A 100 -0.02 3.18 -16.11
CA GLY A 100 -0.43 1.78 -15.96
C GLY A 100 0.00 1.08 -14.67
N TYR A 101 0.28 1.81 -13.60
CA TYR A 101 0.58 1.23 -12.29
C TYR A 101 -0.59 1.39 -11.32
N VAL A 102 -0.62 0.53 -10.30
CA VAL A 102 -1.59 0.62 -9.21
C VAL A 102 -1.25 1.79 -8.30
N VAL A 103 -2.24 2.62 -8.03
CA VAL A 103 -2.21 3.67 -7.00
C VAL A 103 -3.18 3.31 -5.88
N ILE A 104 -2.71 3.31 -4.65
CA ILE A 104 -3.52 3.10 -3.46
C ILE A 104 -3.87 4.47 -2.88
N ARG A 105 -5.17 4.71 -2.66
CA ARG A 105 -5.64 5.92 -1.99
C ARG A 105 -6.07 5.59 -0.57
N VAL A 106 -5.55 6.34 0.38
CA VAL A 106 -5.93 6.29 1.78
C VAL A 106 -6.44 7.66 2.26
N LEU A 107 -7.35 7.63 3.20
CA LEU A 107 -7.94 8.80 3.84
C LEU A 107 -7.56 8.81 5.32
N ALA A 108 -7.19 9.96 5.84
CA ALA A 108 -7.18 10.22 7.27
C ALA A 108 -8.10 11.41 7.58
N SER A 109 -8.72 11.42 8.74
CA SER A 109 -9.48 12.57 9.22
C SER A 109 -8.59 13.79 9.46
N SER A 110 -7.32 13.54 9.76
CA SER A 110 -6.24 14.51 9.81
C SER A 110 -4.93 13.73 9.72
N PHE A 111 -4.01 14.19 8.90
CA PHE A 111 -2.64 13.65 8.85
C PHE A 111 -1.69 14.29 9.87
N TYR A 112 -2.19 15.20 10.72
CA TYR A 112 -1.38 15.88 11.73
C TYR A 112 -0.66 14.87 12.65
N TYR A 113 0.66 14.91 12.68
CA TYR A 113 1.51 13.94 13.35
C TYR A 113 1.13 12.47 13.06
N THR A 114 0.95 12.17 11.80
CA THR A 114 0.64 10.80 11.35
C THR A 114 1.88 10.13 10.81
N GLY A 115 2.14 8.92 11.30
CA GLY A 115 3.24 8.08 10.82
C GLY A 115 2.83 6.63 10.69
N PHE A 116 3.26 5.97 9.60
CA PHE A 116 3.04 4.55 9.39
C PHE A 116 4.12 3.92 8.52
N VAL A 117 4.21 2.61 8.61
CA VAL A 117 4.96 1.76 7.69
C VAL A 117 4.01 1.00 6.80
N VAL A 118 4.48 0.67 5.59
CA VAL A 118 3.75 -0.12 4.60
C VAL A 118 4.40 -1.50 4.50
N ASN A 119 3.57 -2.54 4.60
CA ASN A 119 3.93 -3.93 4.34
C ASN A 119 3.16 -4.43 3.11
N ALA A 120 3.77 -5.29 2.32
CA ALA A 120 3.14 -5.85 1.13
C ALA A 120 3.25 -7.37 1.09
N TYR A 121 2.15 -8.01 0.68
CA TYR A 121 2.02 -9.46 0.59
C TYR A 121 1.45 -9.80 -0.79
N SER A 122 2.09 -10.76 -1.48
CA SER A 122 1.63 -11.22 -2.80
C SER A 122 1.55 -12.75 -2.85
N THR A 123 0.59 -13.24 -3.61
CA THR A 123 0.40 -14.68 -3.88
C THR A 123 0.90 -15.10 -5.25
N ALA A 124 1.43 -14.16 -6.04
CA ALA A 124 1.93 -14.48 -7.36
C ALA A 124 3.33 -15.11 -7.32
N PRO A 125 3.71 -15.91 -8.33
CA PRO A 125 5.08 -16.28 -8.52
C PRO A 125 5.90 -15.00 -8.70
N TYR A 126 6.68 -14.71 -7.71
CA TYR A 126 7.52 -13.54 -7.63
C TYR A 126 8.84 -13.86 -8.32
N THR A 127 9.22 -13.09 -9.31
CA THR A 127 10.60 -13.20 -9.76
C THR A 127 11.49 -12.55 -8.70
N PRO A 128 12.62 -13.15 -8.32
CA PRO A 128 13.47 -12.70 -7.21
C PRO A 128 13.90 -11.22 -7.28
N ASN A 129 13.73 -10.59 -8.43
CA ASN A 129 14.12 -9.20 -8.68
C ASN A 129 12.97 -8.18 -8.55
N GLU A 130 11.77 -8.62 -8.22
CA GLU A 130 10.60 -7.74 -8.15
C GLU A 130 10.19 -7.46 -6.71
N VAL A 131 10.78 -6.45 -6.14
CA VAL A 131 10.44 -5.94 -4.82
C VAL A 131 9.27 -4.96 -4.96
N PHE A 132 8.22 -5.11 -4.13
CA PHE A 132 7.16 -4.10 -4.04
C PHE A 132 7.77 -2.76 -3.61
N ARG A 133 7.42 -1.70 -4.30
CA ARG A 133 7.91 -0.35 -4.03
C ARG A 133 6.80 0.68 -4.13
N ILE A 134 6.92 1.72 -3.33
CA ILE A 134 6.19 2.97 -3.55
C ILE A 134 7.08 3.86 -4.43
N LEU A 135 6.60 4.16 -5.62
CA LEU A 135 7.35 4.97 -6.61
C LEU A 135 7.18 6.46 -6.40
N ALA A 136 5.97 6.87 -5.98
CA ALA A 136 5.65 8.27 -5.73
C ALA A 136 4.53 8.37 -4.70
N VAL A 137 4.51 9.49 -3.98
CA VAL A 137 3.49 9.81 -2.99
C VAL A 137 2.99 11.22 -3.23
N SER A 138 1.69 11.40 -3.21
CA SER A 138 1.03 12.70 -3.24
C SER A 138 0.07 12.82 -2.07
N GLN A 139 0.23 13.86 -1.28
CA GLN A 139 -0.72 14.25 -0.23
C GLN A 139 -1.53 15.44 -0.72
N ASN A 140 -2.86 15.33 -0.74
CA ASN A 140 -3.73 16.36 -1.28
C ASN A 140 -5.17 16.22 -0.76
N ASN A 141 -6.08 17.07 -1.24
CA ASN A 141 -7.51 16.99 -0.96
C ASN A 141 -8.33 16.36 -2.11
N ASN A 142 -7.67 15.70 -3.05
CA ASN A 142 -8.33 15.06 -4.18
C ASN A 142 -8.86 13.67 -3.80
N SER A 143 -10.18 13.53 -3.74
CA SER A 143 -10.85 12.23 -3.56
C SER A 143 -10.98 11.42 -4.86
N GLY A 144 -10.55 11.97 -5.98
CA GLY A 144 -10.63 11.32 -7.29
C GLY A 144 -9.48 10.34 -7.56
N THR A 145 -9.43 9.86 -8.78
CA THR A 145 -8.46 8.85 -9.25
C THR A 145 -7.42 9.42 -10.23
N GLY A 146 -7.35 10.72 -10.39
CA GLY A 146 -6.50 11.40 -11.36
C GLY A 146 -5.24 12.08 -10.79
N THR A 147 -4.69 11.57 -9.68
CA THR A 147 -3.49 12.18 -9.07
C THR A 147 -2.19 11.83 -9.80
N PHE A 148 -2.09 10.64 -10.42
CA PHE A 148 -0.93 10.15 -11.17
C PHE A 148 -1.28 9.70 -12.57
#